data_fc8275bcae8d4e5ab072a2c945bc6392
#
_entry.id   fc8275bcae8d4e5ab072a2c945bc6392
#
_cell.length_a   1.000
_cell.length_b   1.000
_cell.length_c   1.000
_cell.angle_alpha   90.00
_cell.angle_beta   90.00
_cell.angle_gamma   90.00
#
_symmetry.space_group_name_H-M   'P 1'
#
loop_
_entity.id
_entity.type
_entity.pdbx_description
1 polymer ?
#
loop_
_entity_poly.entity_id
_entity_poly.type
_entity_poly.pdbx_seq_one_letter_code
_entity_poly.pdbx_strand_id
1 'polypeptide(L)'
;MMINLIIICDLRLSYNKFFSKCFFLSSCTNCNTKAPMMERLLKTIRSSGKPWNISISNETFGTDAELSRYGLDWERFKTNFVTYATTPQVKNITLAPTTNALSIRGLADYIEWVHETMLTVAPDKSFSWHGSYITRPSVIDIKNLDTDHRKHIVRAQEVYARYHNQHTKLQHAERFKQYLQSMHDRIGTGFSHTTVKDFILDKQQIKNQDLSKLL
;
A
#
# COMPACT_ATOMS: atom_id res chain seq x y z
N MET A 1 -13.45 5.13 -11.82
CA MET A 1 -12.67 3.89 -12.00
C MET A 1 -11.37 4.28 -12.70
N MET A 2 -10.34 4.66 -11.96
CA MET A 2 -9.04 4.99 -12.54
C MET A 2 -8.07 3.86 -12.20
N ILE A 3 -7.82 3.01 -13.17
CA ILE A 3 -6.68 2.10 -13.16
C ILE A 3 -5.49 2.99 -13.51
N ASN A 4 -4.80 3.52 -12.49
CA ASN A 4 -3.49 4.11 -12.71
C ASN A 4 -2.49 2.99 -12.91
N LEU A 5 -2.56 2.34 -14.07
CA LEU A 5 -1.43 1.63 -14.62
C LEU A 5 -0.55 2.71 -15.24
N ILE A 6 0.26 3.39 -14.43
CA ILE A 6 1.37 4.17 -14.95
C ILE A 6 2.42 3.14 -15.41
N ILE A 7 2.15 2.52 -16.55
CA ILE A 7 3.24 2.05 -17.39
C ILE A 7 3.80 3.33 -17.99
N ILE A 8 4.82 3.90 -17.36
CA ILE A 8 5.65 4.90 -18.02
C ILE A 8 6.46 4.16 -19.08
N CYS A 9 5.79 3.76 -20.12
CA CYS A 9 6.32 3.42 -21.44
C CYS A 9 5.12 3.38 -22.36
N ASP A 10 5.05 4.34 -23.23
CA ASP A 10 4.13 4.34 -24.37
C ASP A 10 4.40 3.07 -25.20
N LEU A 11 3.52 2.07 -25.09
CA LEU A 11 3.71 0.72 -25.63
C LEU A 11 3.56 0.66 -27.16
N ARG A 12 3.69 1.75 -27.89
CA ARG A 12 3.54 1.76 -29.36
C ARG A 12 4.85 1.85 -30.15
N LEU A 13 6.01 1.97 -29.52
CA LEU A 13 7.27 2.08 -30.25
C LEU A 13 8.26 0.98 -29.89
N SER A 14 8.39 0.03 -30.82
CA SER A 14 9.47 -0.99 -30.94
C SER A 14 9.95 -1.61 -29.60
N TYR A 15 9.16 -2.55 -29.12
CA TYR A 15 9.34 -3.35 -27.89
C TYR A 15 10.79 -3.82 -27.64
N ASN A 16 11.52 -4.19 -28.65
CA ASN A 16 12.85 -4.83 -28.48
C ASN A 16 14.04 -3.86 -28.25
N LYS A 17 13.97 -2.62 -28.72
CA LYS A 17 15.12 -1.70 -28.57
C LYS A 17 15.13 -0.92 -27.27
N PHE A 18 13.97 -0.61 -26.70
CA PHE A 18 13.90 0.16 -25.45
C PHE A 18 14.25 -0.70 -24.23
N PHE A 19 13.74 -1.93 -24.16
CA PHE A 19 14.00 -2.84 -23.05
C PHE A 19 15.46 -3.34 -22.98
N SER A 20 16.20 -3.34 -24.08
CA SER A 20 17.59 -3.79 -24.08
C SER A 20 18.52 -2.89 -23.24
N LYS A 21 18.14 -1.61 -23.04
CA LYS A 21 18.95 -0.63 -22.30
C LYS A 21 18.52 -0.43 -20.84
N CYS A 22 17.34 -0.94 -20.43
CA CYS A 22 16.88 -0.81 -19.05
C CYS A 22 17.40 -1.94 -18.19
N PHE A 23 18.08 -1.61 -17.09
CA PHE A 23 18.55 -2.59 -16.10
C PHE A 23 17.39 -3.14 -15.25
N PHE A 24 16.36 -2.32 -14.98
CA PHE A 24 15.19 -2.68 -14.20
C PHE A 24 13.92 -2.14 -14.85
N LEU A 25 12.82 -2.86 -14.65
CA LEU A 25 11.48 -2.41 -14.99
C LEU A 25 10.69 -2.20 -13.70
N SER A 26 9.79 -1.23 -13.69
CA SER A 26 8.93 -1.00 -12.52
C SER A 26 7.48 -0.78 -12.91
N SER A 27 6.59 -1.13 -12.00
CA SER A 27 5.16 -0.93 -12.13
C SER A 27 4.54 -0.57 -10.79
N CYS A 28 3.53 0.29 -10.80
CA CYS A 28 2.72 0.60 -9.63
C CYS A 28 1.35 -0.06 -9.75
N THR A 29 0.85 -0.61 -8.65
CA THR A 29 -0.44 -1.28 -8.60
C THR A 29 -1.10 -1.11 -7.23
N ASN A 30 -2.43 -1.20 -7.18
CA ASN A 30 -3.19 -1.36 -5.94
C ASN A 30 -3.47 -2.85 -5.63
N CYS A 31 -2.83 -3.77 -6.32
CA CYS A 31 -3.02 -5.22 -6.19
C CYS A 31 -4.47 -5.72 -6.39
N ASN A 32 -5.37 -4.91 -6.94
CA ASN A 32 -6.78 -5.27 -7.14
C ASN A 32 -7.11 -5.63 -8.60
N THR A 33 -6.10 -6.04 -9.35
CA THR A 33 -6.21 -6.39 -10.77
C THR A 33 -6.99 -7.69 -10.95
N LYS A 34 -8.02 -7.68 -11.81
CA LYS A 34 -8.78 -8.89 -12.15
C LYS A 34 -7.93 -9.92 -12.89
N ALA A 35 -8.24 -11.20 -12.71
CA ALA A 35 -7.44 -12.32 -13.20
C ALA A 35 -6.98 -12.22 -14.68
N PRO A 36 -7.82 -11.90 -15.67
CA PRO A 36 -7.35 -11.82 -17.07
C PRO A 36 -6.28 -10.73 -17.30
N MET A 37 -6.39 -9.61 -16.60
CA MET A 37 -5.39 -8.54 -16.69
C MET A 37 -4.12 -8.90 -15.92
N MET A 38 -4.26 -9.60 -14.78
CA MET A 38 -3.13 -10.10 -14.00
C MET A 38 -2.30 -11.09 -14.82
N GLU A 39 -2.93 -12.03 -15.51
CA GLU A 39 -2.24 -12.97 -16.42
C GLU A 39 -1.48 -12.25 -17.52
N ARG A 40 -2.09 -11.24 -18.16
CA ARG A 40 -1.40 -10.44 -19.19
C ARG A 40 -0.18 -9.74 -18.63
N LEU A 41 -0.28 -9.15 -17.44
CA LEU A 41 0.84 -8.49 -16.78
C LEU A 41 1.94 -9.49 -16.43
N LEU A 42 1.61 -10.63 -15.84
CA LEU A 42 2.57 -11.68 -15.53
C LEU A 42 3.26 -12.25 -16.78
N LYS A 43 2.53 -12.41 -17.89
CA LYS A 43 3.11 -12.78 -19.18
C LYS A 43 4.14 -11.75 -19.62
N THR A 44 3.82 -10.45 -19.52
CA THR A 44 4.76 -9.36 -19.85
C THR A 44 5.98 -9.38 -18.93
N ILE A 45 5.81 -9.54 -17.63
CA ILE A 45 6.90 -9.65 -16.65
C ILE A 45 7.82 -10.80 -17.02
N ARG A 46 7.29 -11.98 -17.25
CA ARG A 46 8.06 -13.19 -17.57
C ARG A 46 8.78 -13.09 -18.92
N SER A 47 8.09 -12.61 -19.96
CA SER A 47 8.65 -12.51 -21.31
C SER A 47 9.70 -11.40 -21.46
N SER A 48 9.74 -10.44 -20.55
CA SER A 48 10.73 -9.35 -20.59
C SER A 48 12.15 -9.83 -20.33
N GLY A 49 12.34 -10.96 -19.66
CA GLY A 49 13.64 -11.46 -19.20
C GLY A 49 14.38 -10.52 -18.25
N LYS A 50 13.74 -9.46 -17.76
CA LYS A 50 14.33 -8.41 -16.92
C LYS A 50 13.85 -8.49 -15.47
N PRO A 51 14.64 -8.01 -14.51
CA PRO A 51 14.18 -7.85 -13.14
C PRO A 51 13.12 -6.73 -13.04
N TRP A 52 12.09 -6.99 -12.23
CA TRP A 52 10.98 -6.07 -11.99
C TRP A 52 10.91 -5.62 -10.54
N ASN A 53 10.58 -4.35 -10.35
CA ASN A 53 10.17 -3.79 -9.08
C ASN A 53 8.65 -3.52 -9.14
N ILE A 54 7.91 -4.01 -8.15
CA ILE A 54 6.47 -3.77 -8.05
C ILE A 54 6.23 -2.86 -6.85
N SER A 55 5.64 -1.69 -7.11
CA SER A 55 5.18 -0.78 -6.06
C SER A 55 3.69 -1.03 -5.80
N ILE A 56 3.35 -1.37 -4.57
CA ILE A 56 1.99 -1.71 -4.14
C ILE A 56 1.47 -0.61 -3.23
N SER A 57 0.41 0.06 -3.68
CA SER A 57 -0.25 1.11 -2.92
C SER A 57 -1.44 0.53 -2.16
N ASN A 58 -1.31 0.42 -0.85
CA ASN A 58 -2.38 0.10 0.09
C ASN A 58 -2.01 0.58 1.49
N GLU A 59 -2.98 1.04 2.26
CA GLU A 59 -2.74 1.75 3.53
C GLU A 59 -3.17 0.98 4.76
N THR A 60 -4.03 -0.04 4.60
CA THR A 60 -4.72 -0.67 5.74
C THR A 60 -5.14 -2.10 5.40
N PHE A 61 -5.80 -2.79 6.31
CA PHE A 61 -6.06 -4.22 6.28
C PHE A 61 -7.55 -4.55 6.15
N GLY A 62 -7.86 -5.65 5.46
CA GLY A 62 -9.18 -6.29 5.48
C GLY A 62 -10.31 -5.37 5.02
N THR A 63 -11.40 -5.39 5.75
CA THR A 63 -12.58 -4.55 5.48
C THR A 63 -12.30 -3.06 5.55
N ASP A 64 -11.36 -2.62 6.38
CA ASP A 64 -10.95 -1.22 6.42
C ASP A 64 -10.30 -0.79 5.09
N ALA A 65 -9.58 -1.70 4.41
CA ALA A 65 -9.03 -1.44 3.08
C ALA A 65 -10.13 -1.32 2.02
N GLU A 66 -11.14 -2.17 2.06
CA GLU A 66 -12.29 -2.13 1.15
C GLU A 66 -13.13 -0.86 1.36
N LEU A 67 -13.30 -0.42 2.60
CA LEU A 67 -14.02 0.80 2.96
C LEU A 67 -13.24 2.06 2.56
N SER A 68 -11.93 2.09 2.78
CA SER A 68 -11.09 3.24 2.44
C SER A 68 -10.86 3.38 0.93
N ARG A 69 -10.87 2.27 0.20
CA ARG A 69 -10.67 2.20 -1.26
C ARG A 69 -11.86 1.56 -1.95
N TYR A 70 -12.79 2.37 -2.44
CA TYR A 70 -13.96 1.89 -3.16
C TYR A 70 -13.59 0.93 -4.30
N GLY A 71 -14.18 -0.29 -4.26
CA GLY A 71 -13.97 -1.34 -5.26
C GLY A 71 -12.70 -2.17 -5.04
N LEU A 72 -11.99 -1.99 -3.93
CA LEU A 72 -10.97 -2.95 -3.50
C LEU A 72 -11.69 -4.23 -3.06
N ASP A 73 -11.14 -5.37 -3.43
CA ASP A 73 -11.50 -6.71 -2.99
C ASP A 73 -10.27 -7.26 -2.26
N TRP A 74 -10.38 -7.43 -0.94
CA TRP A 74 -9.26 -7.79 -0.10
C TRP A 74 -8.70 -9.18 -0.39
N GLU A 75 -9.55 -10.15 -0.72
CA GLU A 75 -9.10 -11.50 -1.07
C GLU A 75 -8.33 -11.51 -2.39
N ARG A 76 -8.79 -10.72 -3.36
CA ARG A 76 -8.05 -10.52 -4.61
C ARG A 76 -6.73 -9.80 -4.39
N PHE A 77 -6.71 -8.80 -3.50
CA PHE A 77 -5.48 -8.12 -3.11
C PHE A 77 -4.46 -9.11 -2.57
N LYS A 78 -4.84 -9.96 -1.62
CA LYS A 78 -3.95 -10.99 -1.03
C LYS A 78 -3.43 -11.96 -2.09
N THR A 79 -4.31 -12.47 -2.93
CA THR A 79 -3.95 -13.40 -4.02
C THR A 79 -2.94 -12.78 -4.97
N ASN A 80 -3.18 -11.55 -5.41
CA ASN A 80 -2.28 -10.83 -6.31
C ASN A 80 -0.94 -10.49 -5.65
N PHE A 81 -0.95 -10.10 -4.37
CA PHE A 81 0.27 -9.84 -3.60
C PHE A 81 1.16 -11.07 -3.56
N VAL A 82 0.61 -12.23 -3.17
CA VAL A 82 1.34 -13.52 -3.14
C VAL A 82 1.88 -13.86 -4.54
N THR A 83 1.07 -13.64 -5.57
CA THR A 83 1.48 -13.89 -6.95
C THR A 83 2.70 -13.05 -7.36
N TYR A 84 2.72 -11.75 -7.00
CA TYR A 84 3.92 -10.92 -7.23
C TYR A 84 5.09 -11.39 -6.37
N ALA A 85 4.86 -11.69 -5.11
CA ALA A 85 5.89 -12.14 -4.19
C ALA A 85 6.57 -13.42 -4.66
N THR A 86 5.83 -14.35 -5.24
CA THR A 86 6.36 -15.64 -5.73
C THR A 86 6.85 -15.59 -7.18
N THR A 87 6.59 -14.52 -7.94
CA THR A 87 7.06 -14.41 -9.34
C THR A 87 8.58 -14.19 -9.39
N PRO A 88 9.37 -15.06 -10.06
CA PRO A 88 10.83 -15.00 -10.01
C PRO A 88 11.46 -13.73 -10.59
N GLN A 89 10.81 -13.11 -11.60
CA GLN A 89 11.28 -11.87 -12.24
C GLN A 89 11.03 -10.64 -11.36
N VAL A 90 10.07 -10.70 -10.43
CA VAL A 90 9.88 -9.63 -9.44
C VAL A 90 10.98 -9.75 -8.40
N LYS A 91 11.89 -8.80 -8.36
CA LYS A 91 13.05 -8.81 -7.45
C LYS A 91 12.85 -7.99 -6.20
N ASN A 92 12.01 -6.97 -6.30
CA ASN A 92 11.68 -6.12 -5.17
C ASN A 92 10.19 -5.77 -5.14
N ILE A 93 9.62 -5.71 -3.94
CA ILE A 93 8.28 -5.19 -3.68
C ILE A 93 8.40 -3.95 -2.81
N THR A 94 7.87 -2.83 -3.28
CA THR A 94 7.78 -1.60 -2.50
C THR A 94 6.36 -1.42 -2.00
N LEU A 95 6.15 -1.44 -0.70
CA LEU A 95 4.89 -1.11 -0.04
C LEU A 95 4.80 0.42 0.08
N ALA A 96 3.80 1.02 -0.55
CA ALA A 96 3.63 2.47 -0.60
C ALA A 96 2.30 2.89 0.06
N PRO A 97 2.17 2.79 1.39
CA PRO A 97 0.99 3.26 2.09
C PRO A 97 0.88 4.79 1.98
N THR A 98 -0.29 5.26 1.54
CA THR A 98 -0.63 6.68 1.55
C THR A 98 -1.61 6.91 2.69
N THR A 99 -1.05 7.04 3.89
CA THR A 99 -1.82 7.03 5.14
C THR A 99 -2.73 8.24 5.28
N ASN A 100 -3.92 8.00 5.78
CA ASN A 100 -4.96 8.99 6.05
C ASN A 100 -5.77 8.58 7.28
N ALA A 101 -6.67 9.45 7.74
CA ALA A 101 -7.47 9.23 8.93
C ALA A 101 -8.32 7.95 8.90
N LEU A 102 -8.72 7.47 7.72
CA LEU A 102 -9.54 6.25 7.56
C LEU A 102 -8.71 4.96 7.61
N SER A 103 -7.40 5.06 7.45
CA SER A 103 -6.53 3.90 7.27
C SER A 103 -5.64 3.57 8.47
N ILE A 104 -5.48 4.47 9.42
CA ILE A 104 -4.49 4.28 10.51
C ILE A 104 -4.84 3.12 11.43
N ARG A 105 -6.14 2.82 11.62
CA ARG A 105 -6.60 1.77 12.54
C ARG A 105 -6.09 0.39 12.13
N GLY A 106 -6.18 0.04 10.88
CA GLY A 106 -5.75 -1.26 10.35
C GLY A 106 -4.30 -1.28 9.85
N LEU A 107 -3.52 -0.20 10.04
CA LEU A 107 -2.13 -0.12 9.57
C LEU A 107 -1.24 -1.19 10.22
N ALA A 108 -1.40 -1.41 11.53
CA ALA A 108 -0.63 -2.44 12.26
C ALA A 108 -0.89 -3.84 11.71
N ASP A 109 -2.16 -4.19 11.48
CA ASP A 109 -2.55 -5.49 10.93
C ASP A 109 -2.04 -5.67 9.48
N TYR A 110 -1.99 -4.59 8.71
CA TYR A 110 -1.41 -4.60 7.37
C TYR A 110 0.10 -4.85 7.40
N ILE A 111 0.83 -4.19 8.30
CA ILE A 111 2.27 -4.41 8.49
C ILE A 111 2.52 -5.87 8.88
N GLU A 112 1.79 -6.39 9.88
CA GLU A 112 1.92 -7.76 10.37
C GLU A 112 1.68 -8.76 9.23
N TRP A 113 0.55 -8.66 8.54
CA TRP A 113 0.21 -9.54 7.44
C TRP A 113 1.25 -9.54 6.30
N VAL A 114 1.76 -8.36 5.91
CA VAL A 114 2.80 -8.28 4.88
C VAL A 114 4.07 -8.99 5.32
N HIS A 115 4.53 -8.75 6.54
CA HIS A 115 5.75 -9.38 7.05
C HIS A 115 5.61 -10.89 7.16
N GLU A 116 4.52 -11.39 7.72
CA GLU A 116 4.25 -12.84 7.81
C GLU A 116 4.15 -13.49 6.43
N THR A 117 3.46 -12.84 5.49
CA THR A 117 3.34 -13.33 4.12
C THR A 117 4.72 -13.39 3.46
N MET A 118 5.53 -12.34 3.55
CA MET A 118 6.86 -12.32 2.94
C MET A 118 7.78 -13.38 3.54
N LEU A 119 7.77 -13.57 4.87
CA LEU A 119 8.55 -14.62 5.53
C LEU A 119 8.14 -16.02 5.07
N THR A 120 6.84 -16.24 4.80
CA THR A 120 6.31 -17.54 4.44
C THR A 120 6.52 -17.88 2.97
N VAL A 121 6.21 -16.95 2.06
CA VAL A 121 6.14 -17.26 0.62
C VAL A 121 7.35 -16.79 -0.17
N ALA A 122 8.12 -15.83 0.36
CA ALA A 122 9.24 -15.21 -0.36
C ALA A 122 10.34 -14.68 0.60
N PRO A 123 10.91 -15.51 1.49
CA PRO A 123 11.83 -15.06 2.54
C PRO A 123 13.10 -14.40 1.97
N ASP A 124 13.53 -14.79 0.78
CA ASP A 124 14.72 -14.26 0.12
C ASP A 124 14.45 -13.04 -0.78
N LYS A 125 13.19 -12.61 -0.89
CA LYS A 125 12.83 -11.48 -1.75
C LYS A 125 13.03 -10.16 -1.04
N SER A 126 13.63 -9.21 -1.74
CA SER A 126 13.74 -7.83 -1.27
C SER A 126 12.37 -7.15 -1.20
N PHE A 127 12.14 -6.41 -0.12
CA PHE A 127 11.00 -5.50 -0.04
C PHE A 127 11.32 -4.26 0.81
N SER A 128 10.53 -3.22 0.65
CA SER A 128 10.71 -1.94 1.34
C SER A 128 9.38 -1.26 1.61
N TRP A 129 9.37 -0.35 2.60
CA TRP A 129 8.24 0.50 2.92
C TRP A 129 8.53 1.94 2.54
N HIS A 130 7.59 2.56 1.81
CA HIS A 130 7.66 3.94 1.35
C HIS A 130 6.34 4.64 1.68
N GLY A 131 6.20 5.09 2.93
CA GLY A 131 5.00 5.78 3.38
C GLY A 131 4.90 7.23 2.89
N SER A 132 3.67 7.68 2.68
CA SER A 132 3.31 9.05 2.37
C SER A 132 1.99 9.42 3.08
N TYR A 133 1.64 10.72 3.10
CA TYR A 133 0.41 11.22 3.70
C TYR A 133 -0.56 11.74 2.65
N ILE A 134 -1.85 11.50 2.88
CA ILE A 134 -2.89 12.28 2.20
C ILE A 134 -3.08 13.59 2.97
N THR A 135 -2.91 14.70 2.27
CA THR A 135 -3.14 16.03 2.80
C THR A 135 -4.37 16.72 2.19
N ARG A 136 -4.94 16.11 1.17
CA ARG A 136 -6.14 16.58 0.48
C ARG A 136 -7.08 15.42 0.15
N PRO A 137 -8.39 15.54 0.48
CA PRO A 137 -8.99 16.63 1.25
C PRO A 137 -8.44 16.70 2.68
N SER A 138 -8.30 17.91 3.22
CA SER A 138 -7.65 18.13 4.53
C SER A 138 -8.34 17.42 5.69
N VAL A 139 -9.65 17.18 5.58
CA VAL A 139 -10.43 16.48 6.61
C VAL A 139 -9.94 15.06 6.91
N ILE A 140 -9.37 14.36 5.92
CA ILE A 140 -8.81 13.02 6.13
C ILE A 140 -7.29 13.04 6.39
N ASP A 141 -6.67 14.20 6.52
CA ASP A 141 -5.29 14.30 6.99
C ASP A 141 -5.21 13.86 8.46
N ILE A 142 -4.30 12.95 8.78
CA ILE A 142 -4.12 12.41 10.13
C ILE A 142 -3.84 13.49 11.20
N LYS A 143 -3.37 14.67 10.81
CA LYS A 143 -3.14 15.79 11.75
C LYS A 143 -4.44 16.26 12.43
N ASN A 144 -5.60 16.05 11.81
CA ASN A 144 -6.91 16.45 12.31
C ASN A 144 -7.60 15.38 13.19
N LEU A 145 -6.94 14.26 13.44
CA LEU A 145 -7.41 13.25 14.38
C LEU A 145 -7.10 13.69 15.81
N ASP A 146 -7.94 13.25 16.75
CA ASP A 146 -7.69 13.39 18.18
C ASP A 146 -6.45 12.61 18.60
N THR A 147 -5.77 13.07 19.65
CA THR A 147 -4.53 12.44 20.15
C THR A 147 -4.71 10.98 20.58
N ASP A 148 -5.92 10.57 20.96
CA ASP A 148 -6.24 9.17 21.28
C ASP A 148 -5.98 8.19 20.14
N HIS A 149 -5.98 8.67 18.91
CA HIS A 149 -5.65 7.87 17.73
C HIS A 149 -4.17 7.53 17.62
N ARG A 150 -3.28 8.17 18.40
CA ARG A 150 -1.85 7.83 18.47
C ARG A 150 -1.61 6.37 18.85
N LYS A 151 -2.50 5.78 19.64
CA LYS A 151 -2.44 4.36 20.01
C LYS A 151 -2.32 3.41 18.82
N HIS A 152 -2.95 3.75 17.68
CA HIS A 152 -2.87 2.93 16.48
C HIS A 152 -1.49 2.98 15.85
N ILE A 153 -0.83 4.14 15.92
CA ILE A 153 0.54 4.28 15.42
C ILE A 153 1.54 3.60 16.36
N VAL A 154 1.35 3.73 17.68
CA VAL A 154 2.16 3.00 18.66
C VAL A 154 2.09 1.48 18.39
N ARG A 155 0.88 0.94 18.20
CA ARG A 155 0.72 -0.47 17.83
C ARG A 155 1.44 -0.81 16.52
N ALA A 156 1.36 0.04 15.50
CA ALA A 156 2.07 -0.15 14.23
C ALA A 156 3.60 -0.14 14.41
N GLN A 157 4.13 0.73 15.28
CA GLN A 157 5.55 0.76 15.64
C GLN A 157 5.99 -0.52 16.35
N GLU A 158 5.20 -1.01 17.31
CA GLU A 158 5.47 -2.26 18.04
C GLU A 158 5.48 -3.47 17.11
N VAL A 159 4.48 -3.58 16.23
CA VAL A 159 4.41 -4.64 15.23
C VAL A 159 5.62 -4.57 14.30
N TYR A 160 5.92 -3.40 13.76
CA TYR A 160 7.07 -3.23 12.86
C TYR A 160 8.40 -3.55 13.56
N ALA A 161 8.58 -3.14 14.83
CA ALA A 161 9.76 -3.45 15.63
C ALA A 161 9.95 -4.97 15.85
N ARG A 162 8.85 -5.72 15.94
CA ARG A 162 8.88 -7.18 16.09
C ARG A 162 9.40 -7.88 14.84
N TYR A 163 9.07 -7.38 13.66
CA TYR A 163 9.36 -8.06 12.40
C TYR A 163 10.59 -7.53 11.65
N HIS A 164 10.96 -6.26 11.80
CA HIS A 164 11.99 -5.65 10.95
C HIS A 164 13.35 -6.33 11.00
N ASN A 165 13.72 -6.94 12.13
CA ASN A 165 14.97 -7.69 12.29
C ASN A 165 14.89 -9.13 11.77
N GLN A 166 13.69 -9.65 11.47
CA GLN A 166 13.51 -11.01 10.98
C GLN A 166 13.77 -11.13 9.48
N HIS A 167 13.77 -10.00 8.75
CA HIS A 167 13.96 -9.96 7.31
C HIS A 167 15.35 -9.46 6.94
N THR A 168 16.21 -10.34 6.48
CA THR A 168 17.55 -9.97 5.99
C THR A 168 17.51 -9.14 4.70
N LYS A 169 16.38 -9.13 4.00
CA LYS A 169 16.17 -8.43 2.72
C LYS A 169 15.23 -7.22 2.83
N LEU A 170 14.84 -6.82 4.03
CA LEU A 170 14.10 -5.58 4.25
C LEU A 170 15.03 -4.38 4.03
N GLN A 171 14.65 -3.56 3.04
CA GLN A 171 15.40 -2.35 2.71
C GLN A 171 14.81 -1.12 3.39
N HIS A 172 15.68 -0.16 3.74
CA HIS A 172 15.28 1.14 4.29
C HIS A 172 14.44 1.06 5.58
N ALA A 173 14.69 0.07 6.44
CA ALA A 173 13.94 -0.15 7.67
C ALA A 173 13.87 1.09 8.58
N GLU A 174 14.98 1.81 8.76
CA GLU A 174 15.04 3.01 9.60
C GLU A 174 14.17 4.16 9.03
N ARG A 175 14.10 4.28 7.71
CA ARG A 175 13.24 5.28 7.07
C ARG A 175 11.77 5.06 7.37
N PHE A 176 11.32 3.81 7.42
CA PHE A 176 9.93 3.51 7.76
C PHE A 176 9.64 3.70 9.26
N LYS A 177 10.58 3.41 10.15
CA LYS A 177 10.47 3.76 11.57
C LYS A 177 10.30 5.27 11.75
N GLN A 178 11.12 6.08 11.07
CA GLN A 178 11.00 7.55 11.11
C GLN A 178 9.65 8.01 10.55
N TYR A 179 9.14 7.36 9.51
CA TYR A 179 7.82 7.65 8.98
C TYR A 179 6.72 7.37 10.01
N LEU A 180 6.73 6.22 10.68
CA LEU A 180 5.77 5.90 11.74
C LEU A 180 5.87 6.91 12.90
N GLN A 181 7.08 7.31 13.30
CA GLN A 181 7.26 8.34 14.32
C GLN A 181 6.68 9.69 13.87
N SER A 182 6.93 10.10 12.65
CA SER A 182 6.38 11.35 12.13
C SER A 182 4.85 11.34 12.02
N MET A 183 4.23 10.17 11.81
CA MET A 183 2.77 10.03 11.90
C MET A 183 2.27 10.24 13.32
N HIS A 184 2.91 9.61 14.30
CA HIS A 184 2.56 9.78 15.71
C HIS A 184 2.59 11.27 16.12
N ASP A 185 3.65 11.97 15.74
CA ASP A 185 3.85 13.36 16.11
C ASP A 185 2.88 14.30 15.37
N ARG A 186 2.45 13.92 14.16
CA ARG A 186 1.52 14.69 13.33
C ARG A 186 0.08 14.65 13.85
N ILE A 187 -0.37 13.57 14.49
CA ILE A 187 -1.73 13.45 15.02
C ILE A 187 -1.98 14.52 16.09
N GLY A 188 -3.10 15.25 15.96
CA GLY A 188 -3.52 16.31 16.89
C GLY A 188 -2.85 17.66 16.64
N THR A 189 -2.10 17.84 15.55
CA THR A 189 -1.44 19.13 15.23
C THR A 189 -2.25 20.01 14.30
N GLY A 190 -3.34 19.49 13.75
CA GLY A 190 -4.19 20.21 12.81
C GLY A 190 -5.46 20.73 13.43
N PHE A 191 -6.16 21.53 12.65
CA PHE A 191 -7.51 22.00 12.94
C PHE A 191 -8.37 21.83 11.68
N SER A 192 -9.56 21.25 11.84
CA SER A 192 -10.54 21.16 10.78
C SER A 192 -11.93 21.52 11.31
N HIS A 193 -12.67 22.35 10.57
CA HIS A 193 -14.06 22.67 10.89
C HIS A 193 -15.01 21.49 10.64
N THR A 194 -14.62 20.58 9.73
CA THR A 194 -15.36 19.36 9.45
C THR A 194 -14.64 18.19 10.11
N THR A 195 -15.37 17.43 10.91
CA THR A 195 -14.79 16.24 11.54
C THR A 195 -14.64 15.12 10.53
N VAL A 196 -13.73 14.19 10.80
CA VAL A 196 -13.62 12.94 10.00
C VAL A 196 -14.95 12.19 9.99
N LYS A 197 -15.68 12.24 11.10
CA LYS A 197 -17.02 11.65 11.25
C LYS A 197 -18.01 12.25 10.25
N ASP A 198 -18.11 13.57 10.19
CA ASP A 198 -19.05 14.26 9.28
C ASP A 198 -18.71 13.95 7.82
N PHE A 199 -17.40 13.94 7.48
CA PHE A 199 -16.95 13.56 6.16
C PHE A 199 -17.34 12.13 5.79
N ILE A 200 -17.22 11.16 6.72
CA ILE A 200 -17.62 9.77 6.52
C ILE A 200 -19.12 9.67 6.28
N LEU A 201 -19.94 10.34 7.11
CA LEU A 201 -21.39 10.34 6.98
C LEU A 201 -21.85 10.92 5.64
N ASP A 202 -21.24 12.02 5.20
CA ASP A 202 -21.49 12.61 3.88
C ASP A 202 -21.17 11.60 2.74
N LYS A 203 -20.04 10.90 2.84
CA LYS A 203 -19.65 9.88 1.86
C LYS A 203 -20.53 8.63 1.89
N GLN A 204 -21.06 8.25 3.05
CA GLN A 204 -22.05 7.17 3.15
C GLN A 204 -23.32 7.51 2.36
N GLN A 205 -23.85 8.72 2.51
CA GLN A 205 -25.04 9.15 1.77
C GLN A 205 -24.82 9.08 0.25
N ILE A 206 -23.63 9.46 -0.22
CA ILE A 206 -23.29 9.44 -1.66
C ILE A 206 -23.10 8.02 -2.19
N LYS A 207 -22.51 7.13 -1.40
CA LYS A 207 -22.07 5.80 -1.89
C LYS A 207 -22.98 4.65 -1.46
N ASN A 208 -23.98 4.91 -0.62
CA ASN A 208 -24.82 3.86 -0.03
C ASN A 208 -24.00 2.75 0.67
N GLN A 209 -22.86 3.11 1.29
CA GLN A 209 -21.95 2.22 2.00
C GLN A 209 -21.99 2.49 3.50
N ASP A 210 -21.98 1.45 4.30
CA ASP A 210 -21.85 1.57 5.75
C ASP A 210 -20.39 1.81 6.15
N LEU A 211 -19.99 3.08 6.27
CA LEU A 211 -18.67 3.50 6.71
C LEU A 211 -18.59 3.75 8.23
N SER A 212 -19.68 3.53 8.97
CA SER A 212 -19.74 3.77 10.44
C SER A 212 -18.68 2.95 11.19
N LYS A 213 -18.26 1.83 10.62
CA LYS A 213 -17.22 0.95 11.19
C LYS A 213 -15.81 1.56 11.17
N LEU A 214 -15.59 2.65 10.44
CA LEU A 214 -14.31 3.38 10.41
C LEU A 214 -14.19 4.42 11.54
N LEU A 215 -15.26 4.67 12.25
CA LEU A 215 -15.33 5.55 13.42
C LEU A 215 -15.11 4.76 14.69
#